data_197ff90023bfd1ec36035f4f4601f768
#
_entry.id   197ff90023bfd1ec36035f4f4601f768
#
_cell.length_a   1.000
_cell.length_b   1.000
_cell.length_c   1.000
_cell.angle_alpha   90.00
_cell.angle_beta   90.00
_cell.angle_gamma   90.00
#
_symmetry.space_group_name_H-M   'P 1'
#
loop_
_entity.id
_entity.type
_entity.pdbx_description
1 polymer ?
#
loop_
_entity_poly.entity_id
_entity_poly.type
_entity_poly.pdbx_seq_one_letter_code
_entity_poly.pdbx_strand_id
1 'polypeptide(L)'
;MKFYTVGKTGFVDVIDLCKIINTLIFNCKIGQKSRFIINGHNVSYKQIFKLVANNFNAKEPKFKATKFLLELVWRLEAILFFFLRRTPTITKETANSAMSVKSYDNSKIVDLIKFKFIDIDITIKNYCNAYLNSLR
;
A
#
# COMPACT_ATOMS: atom_id res chain seq x y z
N MET A 1 5.47 -15.55 -3.90
CA MET A 1 4.08 -15.16 -4.20
C MET A 1 3.79 -15.43 -5.67
N LYS A 2 2.66 -16.07 -6.05
CA LYS A 2 2.39 -16.46 -7.45
C LYS A 2 1.41 -15.50 -8.15
N PHE A 3 0.54 -14.85 -7.40
CA PHE A 3 -0.58 -14.03 -7.90
C PHE A 3 -0.40 -12.56 -7.52
N TYR A 4 -0.94 -11.68 -8.38
CA TYR A 4 -1.07 -10.25 -8.09
C TYR A 4 -2.49 -9.77 -8.42
N THR A 5 -2.93 -8.70 -7.76
CA THR A 5 -4.21 -8.03 -8.02
C THR A 5 -4.01 -6.79 -8.90
N VAL A 6 -5.08 -6.36 -9.56
CA VAL A 6 -5.02 -5.22 -10.51
C VAL A 6 -5.29 -3.87 -9.87
N GLY A 7 -5.58 -3.85 -8.58
CA GLY A 7 -5.87 -2.62 -7.87
C GLY A 7 -4.68 -1.65 -7.85
N LYS A 8 -5.01 -0.39 -7.62
CA LYS A 8 -4.09 0.72 -7.46
C LYS A 8 -4.49 1.52 -6.22
N THR A 9 -3.52 1.99 -5.44
CA THR A 9 -3.78 2.83 -4.27
C THR A 9 -2.62 3.79 -4.02
N GLY A 10 -2.82 4.71 -3.08
CA GLY A 10 -1.78 5.62 -2.63
C GLY A 10 -0.85 4.97 -1.62
N PHE A 11 0.44 5.24 -1.75
CA PHE A 11 1.49 4.86 -0.81
C PHE A 11 2.28 6.09 -0.40
N VAL A 12 2.69 6.13 0.84
CA VAL A 12 3.58 7.17 1.38
C VAL A 12 4.62 6.51 2.29
N ASP A 13 5.85 7.01 2.22
CA ASP A 13 6.90 6.60 3.16
C ASP A 13 6.58 7.17 4.55
N VAL A 14 6.75 6.36 5.60
CA VAL A 14 6.48 6.83 6.97
C VAL A 14 7.41 7.96 7.39
N ILE A 15 8.65 7.98 6.89
CA ILE A 15 9.61 9.06 7.16
C ILE A 15 9.09 10.37 6.56
N ASP A 16 8.59 10.34 5.33
CA ASP A 16 8.00 11.51 4.68
C ASP A 16 6.73 11.97 5.41
N LEU A 17 5.89 11.04 5.82
CA LEU A 17 4.70 11.35 6.61
C LEU A 17 5.08 12.08 7.91
N CYS A 18 6.07 11.57 8.66
CA CYS A 18 6.56 12.20 9.89
C CYS A 18 7.14 13.61 9.64
N LYS A 19 7.92 13.77 8.56
CA LYS A 19 8.47 15.11 8.19
C LYS A 19 7.37 16.11 7.88
N ILE A 20 6.36 15.67 7.10
CA ILE A 20 5.23 16.53 6.74
C ILE A 20 4.44 16.93 7.98
N ILE A 21 4.12 15.98 8.87
CA ILE A 21 3.41 16.26 10.13
C ILE A 21 4.20 17.26 10.97
N ASN A 22 5.51 17.06 11.14
CA ASN A 22 6.38 17.95 11.88
C ASN A 22 6.37 19.38 11.26
N THR A 23 6.49 19.46 9.93
CA THR A 23 6.44 20.75 9.22
C THR A 23 5.10 21.46 9.42
N LEU A 24 4.00 20.73 9.36
CA LEU A 24 2.65 21.28 9.54
C LEU A 24 2.42 21.80 10.96
N ILE A 25 2.95 21.12 11.98
CA ILE A 25 2.80 21.50 13.39
C ILE A 25 3.64 22.73 13.72
N PHE A 26 4.90 22.74 13.31
CA PHE A 26 5.86 23.73 13.81
C PHE A 26 6.12 24.90 12.86
N ASN A 27 5.96 24.71 11.54
CA ASN A 27 6.40 25.69 10.55
C ASN A 27 5.27 26.32 9.71
N CYS A 28 4.05 25.80 9.80
CA CYS A 28 2.94 26.31 9.00
C CYS A 28 1.87 26.98 9.84
N LYS A 29 1.55 28.24 9.53
CA LYS A 29 0.34 28.91 10.01
C LYS A 29 -0.87 28.36 9.24
N ILE A 30 -1.36 27.20 9.63
CA ILE A 30 -2.51 26.56 8.98
C ILE A 30 -3.78 27.01 9.69
N GLY A 31 -4.79 27.43 8.93
CA GLY A 31 -6.11 27.70 9.49
C GLY A 31 -6.70 26.42 10.11
N GLN A 32 -7.38 26.57 11.25
CA GLN A 32 -7.87 25.49 12.12
C GLN A 32 -8.74 24.38 11.44
N LYS A 33 -9.17 24.56 10.19
CA LYS A 33 -10.05 23.62 9.46
C LYS A 33 -9.44 23.09 8.15
N SER A 34 -8.13 23.12 8.01
CA SER A 34 -7.50 22.63 6.78
C SER A 34 -7.38 21.10 6.78
N ARG A 35 -7.74 20.47 5.65
CA ARG A 35 -7.60 19.03 5.43
C ARG A 35 -6.63 18.79 4.28
N PHE A 36 -5.71 17.84 4.45
CA PHE A 36 -4.72 17.48 3.45
C PHE A 36 -4.75 15.97 3.19
N ILE A 37 -4.54 15.59 1.95
CA ILE A 37 -4.26 14.22 1.55
C ILE A 37 -2.75 14.11 1.44
N ILE A 38 -2.15 13.25 2.27
CA ILE A 38 -0.72 12.97 2.21
C ILE A 38 -0.54 11.64 1.49
N ASN A 39 -0.12 11.71 0.24
CA ASN A 39 0.12 10.58 -0.62
C ASN A 39 1.42 10.80 -1.39
N GLY A 40 2.39 9.89 -1.29
CA GLY A 40 3.63 9.98 -2.03
C GLY A 40 3.43 9.57 -3.49
N HIS A 41 2.95 8.35 -3.70
CA HIS A 41 2.82 7.75 -5.02
C HIS A 41 1.54 6.95 -5.17
N ASN A 42 0.88 7.09 -6.30
CA ASN A 42 -0.25 6.24 -6.68
C ASN A 42 0.28 5.04 -7.48
N VAL A 43 0.35 3.86 -6.86
CA VAL A 43 1.05 2.69 -7.41
C VAL A 43 0.13 1.48 -7.46
N SER A 44 0.28 0.62 -8.48
CA SER A 44 -0.44 -0.65 -8.57
C SER A 44 0.16 -1.69 -7.63
N TYR A 45 -0.69 -2.58 -7.10
CA TYR A 45 -0.20 -3.72 -6.31
C TYR A 45 0.78 -4.59 -7.09
N LYS A 46 0.58 -4.74 -8.42
CA LYS A 46 1.53 -5.47 -9.28
C LYS A 46 2.94 -4.88 -9.20
N GLN A 47 3.05 -3.55 -9.28
CA GLN A 47 4.34 -2.86 -9.20
C GLN A 47 4.98 -3.01 -7.82
N ILE A 48 4.22 -2.86 -6.75
CA ILE A 48 4.73 -3.07 -5.38
C ILE A 48 5.24 -4.51 -5.21
N PHE A 49 4.47 -5.50 -5.61
CA PHE A 49 4.90 -6.90 -5.50
C PHE A 49 6.12 -7.23 -6.35
N LYS A 50 6.24 -6.61 -7.53
CA LYS A 50 7.44 -6.73 -8.35
C LYS A 50 8.67 -6.15 -7.65
N LEU A 51 8.58 -4.94 -7.10
CA LEU A 51 9.67 -4.30 -6.37
C LEU A 51 10.08 -5.11 -5.14
N VAL A 52 9.13 -5.60 -4.37
CA VAL A 52 9.39 -6.48 -3.21
C VAL A 52 10.06 -7.77 -3.65
N ALA A 53 9.57 -8.43 -4.68
CA ALA A 53 10.15 -9.68 -5.18
C ALA A 53 11.59 -9.49 -5.63
N ASN A 54 11.89 -8.39 -6.34
CA ASN A 54 13.24 -8.07 -6.81
C ASN A 54 14.21 -7.84 -5.63
N ASN A 55 13.79 -7.11 -4.59
CA ASN A 55 14.63 -6.86 -3.42
C ASN A 55 14.89 -8.12 -2.57
N PHE A 56 14.00 -9.12 -2.62
CA PHE A 56 14.20 -10.41 -1.96
C PHE A 56 14.80 -11.49 -2.88
N ASN A 57 15.23 -11.15 -4.10
CA ASN A 57 15.69 -12.09 -5.12
C ASN A 57 14.68 -13.23 -5.38
N ALA A 58 13.40 -12.93 -5.25
CA ALA A 58 12.30 -13.88 -5.40
C ALA A 58 11.65 -13.74 -6.79
N LYS A 59 10.96 -14.82 -7.22
CA LYS A 59 10.24 -14.78 -8.50
C LYS A 59 9.06 -13.81 -8.43
N GLU A 60 8.97 -12.93 -9.44
CA GLU A 60 7.86 -11.99 -9.60
C GLU A 60 6.53 -12.75 -9.74
N PRO A 61 5.42 -12.19 -9.24
CA PRO A 61 4.09 -12.77 -9.42
C PRO A 61 3.69 -12.68 -10.89
N LYS A 62 3.38 -13.84 -11.50
CA LYS A 62 3.05 -13.95 -12.93
C LYS A 62 1.55 -13.98 -13.20
N PHE A 63 0.76 -14.49 -12.27
CA PHE A 63 -0.66 -14.72 -12.51
C PHE A 63 -1.51 -13.56 -11.98
N LYS A 64 -2.38 -13.06 -12.85
CA LYS A 64 -3.37 -12.05 -12.49
C LYS A 64 -4.51 -12.71 -11.73
N ALA A 65 -4.76 -12.29 -10.49
CA ALA A 65 -5.97 -12.66 -9.78
C ALA A 65 -7.18 -11.96 -10.41
N THR A 66 -8.10 -12.72 -10.97
CA THR A 66 -9.35 -12.18 -11.52
C THR A 66 -10.38 -11.96 -10.40
N LYS A 67 -11.36 -11.07 -10.64
CA LYS A 67 -12.45 -10.84 -9.69
C LYS A 67 -13.19 -12.13 -9.35
N PHE A 68 -13.45 -12.97 -10.36
CA PHE A 68 -14.10 -14.27 -10.17
C PHE A 68 -13.30 -15.19 -9.24
N LEU A 69 -11.97 -15.27 -9.44
CA LEU A 69 -11.10 -16.08 -8.59
C LEU A 69 -11.11 -15.60 -7.13
N LEU A 70 -11.06 -14.28 -6.91
CA LEU A 70 -11.12 -13.71 -5.57
C LEU A 70 -12.50 -13.93 -4.92
N GLU A 71 -13.57 -13.84 -5.69
CA GLU A 71 -14.92 -14.15 -5.21
C GLU A 71 -15.08 -15.62 -4.82
N LEU A 72 -14.46 -16.52 -5.54
CA LEU A 72 -14.45 -17.94 -5.19
C LEU A 72 -13.64 -18.21 -3.92
N VAL A 73 -12.43 -17.62 -3.84
CA VAL A 73 -11.52 -17.81 -2.71
C VAL A 73 -12.14 -17.35 -1.40
N TRP A 74 -12.69 -16.11 -1.33
CA TRP A 74 -13.26 -15.63 -0.07
C TRP A 74 -14.49 -16.43 0.37
N ARG A 75 -15.32 -16.95 -0.59
CA ARG A 75 -16.45 -17.84 -0.27
C ARG A 75 -16.00 -19.17 0.29
N LEU A 76 -15.00 -19.81 -0.34
CA LEU A 76 -14.42 -21.06 0.14
C LEU A 76 -13.77 -20.87 1.51
N GLU A 77 -13.03 -19.78 1.71
CA GLU A 77 -12.43 -19.46 2.99
C GLU A 77 -13.50 -19.23 4.07
N ALA A 78 -14.56 -18.49 3.77
CA ALA A 78 -15.66 -18.25 4.71
C ALA A 78 -16.33 -19.58 5.15
N ILE A 79 -16.56 -20.52 4.23
CA ILE A 79 -17.11 -21.83 4.54
C ILE A 79 -16.13 -22.63 5.42
N LEU A 80 -14.85 -22.70 5.02
CA LEU A 80 -13.84 -23.46 5.74
C LEU A 80 -13.64 -22.93 7.17
N PHE A 81 -13.56 -21.61 7.34
CA PHE A 81 -13.37 -20.99 8.67
C PHE A 81 -14.63 -21.04 9.54
N PHE A 82 -15.82 -21.11 8.95
CA PHE A 82 -17.06 -21.40 9.68
C PHE A 82 -16.97 -22.76 10.40
N PHE A 83 -16.48 -23.79 9.71
CA PHE A 83 -16.26 -25.12 10.31
C PHE A 83 -15.11 -25.15 11.31
N LEU A 84 -14.04 -24.36 11.04
CA LEU A 84 -12.84 -24.34 11.91
C LEU A 84 -12.97 -23.34 13.07
N ARG A 85 -14.08 -22.61 13.21
CA ARG A 85 -14.33 -21.56 14.23
C ARG A 85 -13.19 -20.51 14.29
N ARG A 86 -12.64 -20.12 13.14
CA ARG A 86 -11.61 -19.09 13.01
C ARG A 86 -12.14 -17.93 12.19
N THR A 87 -11.52 -16.75 12.33
CA THR A 87 -11.85 -15.57 11.52
C THR A 87 -11.21 -15.71 10.13
N PRO A 88 -11.94 -15.50 9.02
CA PRO A 88 -11.38 -15.55 7.68
C PRO A 88 -10.36 -14.42 7.46
N THR A 89 -9.28 -14.72 6.78
CA THR A 89 -8.24 -13.74 6.44
C THR A 89 -8.63 -12.88 5.24
N ILE A 90 -9.34 -13.49 4.28
CA ILE A 90 -9.81 -12.80 3.08
C ILE A 90 -11.31 -12.58 3.19
N THR A 91 -11.72 -11.33 3.35
CA THR A 91 -13.14 -10.93 3.35
C THR A 91 -13.55 -10.39 1.98
N LYS A 92 -14.85 -10.24 1.76
CA LYS A 92 -15.39 -9.61 0.55
C LYS A 92 -14.84 -8.19 0.35
N GLU A 93 -14.70 -7.42 1.45
CA GLU A 93 -14.17 -6.06 1.45
C GLU A 93 -12.69 -6.05 1.05
N THR A 94 -11.90 -6.98 1.58
CA THR A 94 -10.48 -7.15 1.22
C THR A 94 -10.34 -7.50 -0.26
N ALA A 95 -11.14 -8.44 -0.77
CA ALA A 95 -11.14 -8.82 -2.18
C ALA A 95 -11.52 -7.65 -3.10
N ASN A 96 -12.56 -6.88 -2.74
CA ASN A 96 -12.98 -5.71 -3.49
C ASN A 96 -11.92 -4.59 -3.47
N SER A 97 -11.31 -4.33 -2.31
CA SER A 97 -10.25 -3.33 -2.16
C SER A 97 -9.01 -3.69 -2.99
N ALA A 98 -8.64 -4.97 -3.04
CA ALA A 98 -7.52 -5.45 -3.84
C ALA A 98 -7.72 -5.29 -5.36
N MET A 99 -8.96 -5.13 -5.82
CA MET A 99 -9.31 -4.91 -7.22
C MET A 99 -9.62 -3.44 -7.54
N SER A 100 -9.80 -2.60 -6.53
CA SER A 100 -10.17 -1.21 -6.72
C SER A 100 -8.99 -0.37 -7.23
N VAL A 101 -9.29 0.57 -8.12
CA VAL A 101 -8.32 1.56 -8.59
C VAL A 101 -8.63 2.88 -7.91
N LYS A 102 -7.79 3.27 -6.97
CA LYS A 102 -7.89 4.54 -6.25
C LYS A 102 -6.68 5.41 -6.57
N SER A 103 -6.91 6.68 -6.80
CA SER A 103 -5.86 7.67 -7.02
C SER A 103 -6.12 8.86 -6.11
N TYR A 104 -5.10 9.32 -5.45
CA TYR A 104 -5.18 10.42 -4.51
C TYR A 104 -4.35 11.59 -5.04
N ASP A 105 -4.92 12.78 -4.98
CA ASP A 105 -4.22 14.02 -5.32
C ASP A 105 -3.61 14.62 -4.06
N ASN A 106 -2.31 14.89 -4.12
CA ASN A 106 -1.51 15.47 -3.04
C ASN A 106 -1.06 16.90 -3.35
N SER A 107 -1.50 17.49 -4.45
CA SER A 107 -1.06 18.81 -4.91
C SER A 107 -1.16 19.89 -3.82
N LYS A 108 -2.26 19.90 -3.08
CA LYS A 108 -2.51 20.87 -2.01
C LYS A 108 -1.42 20.89 -0.92
N ILE A 109 -0.92 19.72 -0.51
CA ILE A 109 0.15 19.64 0.49
C ILE A 109 1.51 19.95 -0.13
N VAL A 110 1.77 19.43 -1.33
CA VAL A 110 3.01 19.69 -2.06
C VAL A 110 3.19 21.18 -2.31
N ASP A 111 2.15 21.89 -2.74
CA ASP A 111 2.20 23.33 -3.02
C ASP A 111 2.39 24.14 -1.75
N LEU A 112 1.80 23.72 -0.64
CA LEU A 112 1.89 24.43 0.63
C LEU A 112 3.31 24.39 1.21
N ILE A 113 3.95 23.22 1.23
CA ILE A 113 5.23 23.03 1.91
C ILE A 113 6.40 22.75 0.96
N LYS A 114 6.15 22.75 -0.37
CA LYS A 114 7.13 22.45 -1.43
C LYS A 114 7.89 21.15 -1.17
N PHE A 115 7.17 20.12 -0.73
CA PHE A 115 7.73 18.84 -0.32
C PHE A 115 7.96 17.91 -1.52
N LYS A 116 9.12 17.22 -1.52
CA LYS A 116 9.44 16.18 -2.48
C LYS A 116 9.45 14.83 -1.77
N PHE A 117 8.57 13.94 -2.20
CA PHE A 117 8.46 12.59 -1.65
C PHE A 117 9.64 11.69 -2.08
N ILE A 118 10.02 10.75 -1.21
CA ILE A 118 10.98 9.71 -1.52
C ILE A 118 10.38 8.78 -2.58
N ASP A 119 11.19 8.37 -3.57
CA ASP A 119 10.75 7.45 -4.61
C ASP A 119 10.34 6.09 -4.02
N ILE A 120 9.28 5.53 -4.57
CA ILE A 120 8.70 4.27 -4.08
C ILE A 120 9.71 3.11 -4.14
N ASP A 121 10.60 3.09 -5.11
CA ASP A 121 11.63 2.07 -5.28
C ASP A 121 12.64 2.13 -4.12
N ILE A 122 13.03 3.33 -3.72
CA ILE A 122 13.93 3.57 -2.59
C ILE A 122 13.24 3.17 -1.28
N THR A 123 11.98 3.58 -1.10
CA THR A 123 11.17 3.20 0.05
C THR A 123 11.10 1.68 0.21
N ILE A 124 10.69 0.96 -0.84
CA ILE A 124 10.56 -0.51 -0.79
C ILE A 124 11.90 -1.17 -0.51
N LYS A 125 12.99 -0.71 -1.16
CA LYS A 125 14.34 -1.24 -0.93
C LYS A 125 14.76 -1.09 0.54
N ASN A 126 14.55 0.08 1.13
CA ASN A 126 14.92 0.36 2.51
C ASN A 126 14.15 -0.55 3.49
N TYR A 127 12.84 -0.72 3.31
CA TYR A 127 12.03 -1.61 4.16
C TYR A 127 12.37 -3.08 3.98
N CYS A 128 12.64 -3.55 2.76
CA CYS A 128 13.09 -4.91 2.54
C CYS A 128 14.45 -5.18 3.22
N ASN A 129 15.39 -4.25 3.14
CA ASN A 129 16.69 -4.37 3.81
C ASN A 129 16.54 -4.36 5.34
N ALA A 130 15.73 -3.45 5.90
CA ALA A 130 15.45 -3.40 7.32
C ALA A 130 14.84 -4.71 7.83
N TYR A 131 13.89 -5.29 7.08
CA TYR A 131 13.30 -6.59 7.40
C TYR A 131 14.35 -7.72 7.38
N LEU A 132 15.20 -7.78 6.35
CA LEU A 132 16.24 -8.81 6.28
C LEU A 132 17.25 -8.69 7.43
N ASN A 133 17.56 -7.46 7.86
CA ASN A 133 18.45 -7.24 8.99
C ASN A 133 17.81 -7.62 10.33
N SER A 134 16.48 -7.52 10.46
CA SER A 134 15.76 -7.92 11.68
C SER A 134 15.64 -9.45 11.85
N LEU A 135 15.94 -10.23 10.80
CA LEU A 135 15.92 -11.69 10.83
C LEU A 135 17.29 -12.31 11.17
N ARG A 136 18.34 -11.48 11.25
CA ARG A 136 19.71 -11.88 11.64
C ARG A 136 19.96 -11.65 13.10
#